data_2d5549bea4570bdd7776a110b3e0bcb2
#
_entry.id   2d5549bea4570bdd7776a110b3e0bcb2
#
_cell.length_a   1.000
_cell.length_b   1.000
_cell.length_c   1.000
_cell.angle_alpha   90.00
_cell.angle_beta   90.00
_cell.angle_gamma   90.00
#
_symmetry.space_group_name_H-M   'P 1'
#
loop_
_entity.id
_entity.type
_entity.pdbx_description
1 polymer ?
#
loop_
_entity_poly.entity_id
_entity_poly.type
_entity_poly.pdbx_seq_one_letter_code
_entity_poly.pdbx_strand_id
1 'polypeptide(L)'
;MKLATQIIKDIRNGQADALLTDIYVDESLLDAQKERYIAAIEKFISLYGDKEVEVFSAPGRSEVSGNHTDHQHGEVLAAAINLDIIAITAPRDGEIKVLSDDYDLKAVAVDDLEKKAEEEGTSEGLIRGTLARFKELGLHIGGFEAYMTSEVLQGSGLSSSAAFEVMIGTVLSGLYNDMTVSPVLIAQIGQYTENVYFGKPCGLMDQCASSVGALIHIDFKDNDHPVVEKVDVDFSSFHHSLCIVDVHASHADLTDDYAAIPTEMKEVAHFFGKEFLREVSEEEFKAHIPELREKMSDRCVIRALHFFKEDARVEKAVSALKNNDFDTFKSVIKSSGDSSYKYLQNIYSNHDETNQAVSIALGLSEDILSNKGVCRVHGGGFAGTIQAFVEDDYVETYKTEIEKYFGEGSCHILKVRKYGGKKVEL
;
A
#
# COMPACT_ATOMS: atom_id res chain seq x y z
N MET A 1 5.64 -24.81 13.89
CA MET A 1 5.57 -25.46 12.57
C MET A 1 4.72 -26.71 12.63
N LYS A 2 4.00 -27.02 11.54
CA LYS A 2 3.22 -28.25 11.33
C LYS A 2 3.58 -28.86 9.98
N LEU A 3 3.41 -30.17 9.80
CA LEU A 3 3.56 -30.79 8.49
C LEU A 3 2.59 -30.16 7.48
N ALA A 4 3.07 -29.87 6.27
CA ALA A 4 2.27 -29.23 5.23
C ALA A 4 0.98 -30.01 4.92
N THR A 5 1.06 -31.35 4.83
CA THR A 5 -0.12 -32.22 4.64
C THR A 5 -1.09 -32.17 5.81
N GLN A 6 -0.64 -31.90 7.04
CA GLN A 6 -1.52 -31.75 8.19
C GLN A 6 -2.31 -30.44 8.10
N ILE A 7 -1.68 -29.35 7.68
CA ILE A 7 -2.35 -28.05 7.49
C ILE A 7 -3.47 -28.17 6.45
N ILE A 8 -3.23 -28.87 5.32
CA ILE A 8 -4.27 -29.12 4.32
C ILE A 8 -5.50 -29.84 4.95
N LYS A 9 -5.26 -30.83 5.80
CA LYS A 9 -6.34 -31.55 6.48
C LYS A 9 -7.11 -30.64 7.44
N ASP A 10 -6.39 -29.79 8.20
CA ASP A 10 -6.99 -28.86 9.15
C ASP A 10 -7.88 -27.83 8.42
N ILE A 11 -7.43 -27.29 7.27
CA ILE A 11 -8.22 -26.39 6.42
C ILE A 11 -9.47 -27.08 5.88
N ARG A 12 -9.31 -28.31 5.30
CA ARG A 12 -10.45 -29.08 4.76
C ARG A 12 -11.48 -29.43 5.81
N ASN A 13 -11.07 -29.62 7.06
CA ASN A 13 -11.94 -29.91 8.20
C ASN A 13 -12.57 -28.66 8.82
N GLY A 14 -12.34 -27.46 8.28
CA GLY A 14 -12.90 -26.21 8.76
C GLY A 14 -12.22 -25.63 10.00
N GLN A 15 -11.05 -26.14 10.41
CA GLN A 15 -10.35 -25.64 11.60
C GLN A 15 -9.74 -24.23 11.36
N ALA A 16 -9.55 -23.84 10.09
CA ALA A 16 -9.04 -22.54 9.68
C ALA A 16 -10.15 -21.50 9.43
N ASP A 17 -11.42 -21.90 9.38
CA ASP A 17 -12.52 -21.07 8.85
C ASP A 17 -12.64 -19.74 9.60
N ALA A 18 -12.69 -19.77 10.93
CA ALA A 18 -12.80 -18.55 11.74
C ALA A 18 -11.58 -17.61 11.56
N LEU A 19 -10.36 -18.16 11.45
CA LEU A 19 -9.14 -17.39 11.25
C LEU A 19 -9.12 -16.74 9.87
N LEU A 20 -9.46 -17.48 8.81
CA LEU A 20 -9.49 -16.96 7.46
C LEU A 20 -10.58 -15.89 7.28
N THR A 21 -11.78 -16.11 7.86
CA THR A 21 -12.83 -15.07 7.88
C THR A 21 -12.37 -13.81 8.59
N ASP A 22 -11.67 -13.91 9.73
CA ASP A 22 -11.13 -12.73 10.46
C ASP A 22 -10.00 -12.01 9.65
N ILE A 23 -9.22 -12.75 8.86
CA ILE A 23 -8.17 -12.16 8.02
C ILE A 23 -8.75 -11.44 6.81
N TYR A 24 -9.69 -12.07 6.09
CA TYR A 24 -10.20 -11.55 4.81
C TYR A 24 -11.46 -10.71 4.95
N VAL A 25 -12.06 -10.66 6.15
CA VAL A 25 -13.19 -9.77 6.53
C VAL A 25 -14.49 -10.01 5.74
N ASP A 26 -14.50 -10.94 4.80
CA ASP A 26 -15.64 -11.25 3.94
C ASP A 26 -15.89 -12.77 3.93
N GLU A 27 -17.01 -13.20 4.54
CA GLU A 27 -17.39 -14.61 4.61
C GLU A 27 -17.59 -15.25 3.23
N SER A 28 -17.98 -14.45 2.22
CA SER A 28 -18.16 -14.95 0.86
C SER A 28 -16.85 -15.39 0.20
N LEU A 29 -15.72 -14.91 0.68
CA LEU A 29 -14.39 -15.28 0.18
C LEU A 29 -13.82 -16.54 0.84
N LEU A 30 -14.44 -17.06 1.90
CA LEU A 30 -13.87 -18.13 2.72
C LEU A 30 -13.49 -19.37 1.89
N ASP A 31 -14.40 -19.88 1.07
CA ASP A 31 -14.13 -21.08 0.27
C ASP A 31 -13.01 -20.84 -0.75
N ALA A 32 -13.01 -19.69 -1.41
CA ALA A 32 -11.96 -19.32 -2.35
C ALA A 32 -10.60 -19.21 -1.67
N GLN A 33 -10.54 -18.60 -0.49
CA GLN A 33 -9.29 -18.50 0.27
C GLN A 33 -8.82 -19.86 0.80
N LYS A 34 -9.71 -20.74 1.26
CA LYS A 34 -9.34 -22.12 1.62
C LYS A 34 -8.68 -22.86 0.47
N GLU A 35 -9.28 -22.81 -0.73
CA GLU A 35 -8.72 -23.44 -1.93
C GLU A 35 -7.37 -22.82 -2.32
N ARG A 36 -7.22 -21.50 -2.22
CA ARG A 36 -5.96 -20.81 -2.47
C ARG A 36 -4.84 -21.25 -1.53
N TYR A 37 -5.11 -21.34 -0.21
CA TYR A 37 -4.13 -21.83 0.76
C TYR A 37 -3.77 -23.30 0.51
N ILE A 38 -4.77 -24.16 0.24
CA ILE A 38 -4.52 -25.56 -0.10
C ILE A 38 -3.65 -25.69 -1.34
N ALA A 39 -3.98 -24.97 -2.42
CA ALA A 39 -3.20 -24.99 -3.66
C ALA A 39 -1.76 -24.51 -3.44
N ALA A 40 -1.56 -23.45 -2.65
CA ALA A 40 -0.23 -22.95 -2.31
C ALA A 40 0.59 -23.99 -1.54
N ILE A 41 -0.02 -24.67 -0.56
CA ILE A 41 0.64 -25.72 0.23
C ILE A 41 0.94 -26.94 -0.65
N GLU A 42 0.02 -27.38 -1.51
CA GLU A 42 0.25 -28.46 -2.46
C GLU A 42 1.38 -28.14 -3.44
N LYS A 43 1.46 -26.89 -3.91
CA LYS A 43 2.55 -26.41 -4.75
C LYS A 43 3.90 -26.45 -4.00
N PHE A 44 3.92 -25.97 -2.74
CA PHE A 44 5.12 -26.07 -1.89
C PHE A 44 5.59 -27.53 -1.74
N ILE A 45 4.67 -28.43 -1.44
CA ILE A 45 4.99 -29.88 -1.32
C ILE A 45 5.58 -30.43 -2.61
N SER A 46 5.04 -30.03 -3.75
CA SER A 46 5.54 -30.50 -5.07
C SER A 46 6.96 -30.04 -5.36
N LEU A 47 7.37 -28.88 -4.82
CA LEU A 47 8.70 -28.28 -5.03
C LEU A 47 9.74 -28.81 -4.03
N TYR A 48 9.36 -28.92 -2.76
CA TYR A 48 10.29 -29.08 -1.65
C TYR A 48 10.01 -30.33 -0.78
N GLY A 49 8.95 -31.06 -1.09
CA GLY A 49 8.50 -32.23 -0.29
C GLY A 49 7.62 -31.84 0.90
N ASP A 50 7.02 -32.86 1.54
CA ASP A 50 6.20 -32.68 2.73
C ASP A 50 7.10 -32.44 3.96
N LYS A 51 7.11 -31.23 4.45
CA LYS A 51 7.93 -30.74 5.55
C LYS A 51 7.09 -30.02 6.59
N GLU A 52 7.67 -29.78 7.76
CA GLU A 52 7.12 -28.80 8.71
C GLU A 52 7.30 -27.38 8.13
N VAL A 53 6.18 -26.67 8.02
CA VAL A 53 6.12 -25.32 7.44
C VAL A 53 5.50 -24.31 8.39
N GLU A 54 5.75 -23.06 8.12
CA GLU A 54 4.99 -21.93 8.64
C GLU A 54 4.36 -21.16 7.48
N VAL A 55 3.20 -20.59 7.75
CA VAL A 55 2.43 -19.83 6.76
C VAL A 55 2.39 -18.38 7.18
N PHE A 56 2.65 -17.48 6.23
CA PHE A 56 2.61 -16.04 6.45
C PHE A 56 1.71 -15.37 5.42
N SER A 57 1.21 -14.18 5.78
CA SER A 57 0.39 -13.34 4.92
C SER A 57 0.77 -11.88 5.12
N ALA A 58 0.96 -11.14 4.02
CA ALA A 58 1.22 -9.70 4.03
C ALA A 58 0.30 -9.00 3.03
N PRO A 59 -0.53 -8.03 3.47
CA PRO A 59 -1.52 -7.38 2.63
C PRO A 59 -0.91 -6.31 1.73
N GLY A 60 -1.62 -6.01 0.62
CA GLY A 60 -1.52 -4.73 -0.05
C GLY A 60 -2.13 -3.61 0.77
N ARG A 61 -2.07 -2.39 0.23
CA ARG A 61 -2.58 -1.20 0.91
C ARG A 61 -3.35 -0.27 -0.03
N SER A 62 -4.20 0.57 0.52
CA SER A 62 -4.80 1.72 -0.15
C SER A 62 -4.46 3.00 0.60
N GLU A 63 -4.07 4.05 -0.12
CA GLU A 63 -4.01 5.41 0.41
C GLU A 63 -5.43 5.96 0.51
N VAL A 64 -5.90 6.26 1.71
CA VAL A 64 -7.28 6.75 1.94
C VAL A 64 -7.36 8.27 1.82
N SER A 65 -6.40 9.00 2.39
CA SER A 65 -6.28 10.47 2.34
C SER A 65 -4.83 10.88 2.63
N GLY A 66 -4.43 12.07 2.21
CA GLY A 66 -3.07 12.57 2.36
C GLY A 66 -2.26 12.46 1.07
N ASN A 67 -2.92 12.67 -0.08
CA ASN A 67 -2.30 12.50 -1.39
C ASN A 67 -1.05 13.37 -1.56
N HIS A 68 0.12 12.75 -1.69
CA HIS A 68 1.43 13.39 -1.83
C HIS A 68 1.86 14.30 -0.67
N THR A 69 1.33 14.10 0.55
CA THR A 69 1.78 14.87 1.74
C THR A 69 3.03 14.28 2.37
N ASP A 70 3.25 12.98 2.27
CA ASP A 70 4.39 12.24 2.82
C ASP A 70 5.75 12.76 2.36
N HIS A 71 5.87 13.16 1.09
CA HIS A 71 7.10 13.75 0.53
C HIS A 71 7.48 15.10 1.16
N GLN A 72 6.54 15.73 1.87
CA GLN A 72 6.71 17.01 2.55
C GLN A 72 6.58 16.88 4.08
N HIS A 73 6.79 15.67 4.60
CA HIS A 73 6.68 15.34 6.02
C HIS A 73 5.28 15.62 6.61
N GLY A 74 4.24 15.49 5.78
CA GLY A 74 2.85 15.65 6.18
C GLY A 74 2.25 14.39 6.78
N GLU A 75 0.93 14.37 6.85
CA GLU A 75 0.14 13.29 7.41
C GLU A 75 -0.58 12.50 6.33
N VAL A 76 -0.78 11.20 6.57
CA VAL A 76 -1.55 10.32 5.69
C VAL A 76 -2.48 9.41 6.48
N LEU A 77 -3.58 9.04 5.85
CA LEU A 77 -4.48 7.98 6.30
C LEU A 77 -4.43 6.86 5.27
N ALA A 78 -4.01 5.68 5.69
CA ALA A 78 -3.86 4.51 4.82
C ALA A 78 -4.52 3.28 5.43
N ALA A 79 -4.88 2.31 4.60
CA ALA A 79 -5.54 1.08 5.01
C ALA A 79 -4.83 -0.15 4.43
N ALA A 80 -4.65 -1.18 5.25
CA ALA A 80 -4.39 -2.52 4.73
C ALA A 80 -5.67 -3.09 4.11
N ILE A 81 -5.52 -3.82 3.01
CA ILE A 81 -6.64 -4.39 2.26
C ILE A 81 -6.64 -5.92 2.35
N ASN A 82 -7.76 -6.54 1.99
CA ASN A 82 -7.94 -8.00 2.05
C ASN A 82 -7.33 -8.76 0.85
N LEU A 83 -6.62 -8.09 -0.04
CA LEU A 83 -5.73 -8.73 -1.02
C LEU A 83 -4.33 -8.80 -0.45
N ASP A 84 -3.70 -9.98 -0.53
CA ASP A 84 -2.42 -10.22 0.10
C ASP A 84 -1.49 -11.10 -0.73
N ILE A 85 -0.25 -11.17 -0.28
CA ILE A 85 0.69 -12.23 -0.60
C ILE A 85 0.60 -13.26 0.51
N ILE A 86 0.51 -14.55 0.19
CA ILE A 86 0.69 -15.63 1.14
C ILE A 86 2.00 -16.37 0.84
N ALA A 87 2.70 -16.81 1.88
CA ALA A 87 3.95 -17.55 1.79
C ALA A 87 3.89 -18.82 2.61
N ILE A 88 4.18 -19.94 1.98
CA ILE A 88 4.41 -21.24 2.63
C ILE A 88 5.91 -21.41 2.75
N THR A 89 6.44 -21.51 3.97
CA THR A 89 7.89 -21.41 4.22
C THR A 89 8.42 -22.54 5.08
N ALA A 90 9.64 -22.96 4.82
CA ALA A 90 10.41 -23.85 5.69
C ALA A 90 11.85 -23.32 5.84
N PRO A 91 12.49 -23.44 7.02
CA PRO A 91 13.89 -23.10 7.18
C PRO A 91 14.78 -23.89 6.22
N ARG A 92 15.83 -23.24 5.73
CA ARG A 92 16.84 -23.80 4.83
C ARG A 92 18.20 -23.22 5.19
N ASP A 93 19.24 -24.00 5.08
CA ASP A 93 20.59 -23.54 5.37
C ASP A 93 21.16 -22.69 4.23
N GLY A 94 21.81 -21.59 4.60
CA GLY A 94 22.73 -20.82 3.77
C GLY A 94 22.11 -19.89 2.73
N GLU A 95 20.86 -20.05 2.35
CA GLU A 95 20.25 -19.24 1.29
C GLU A 95 18.74 -19.07 1.44
N ILE A 96 18.19 -17.99 0.87
CA ILE A 96 16.76 -17.82 0.64
C ILE A 96 16.43 -18.21 -0.78
N LYS A 97 15.49 -19.15 -0.95
CA LYS A 97 14.96 -19.58 -2.23
C LYS A 97 13.46 -19.39 -2.30
N VAL A 98 13.00 -18.59 -3.25
CA VAL A 98 11.58 -18.26 -3.43
C VAL A 98 11.13 -18.59 -4.84
N LEU A 99 10.02 -19.32 -4.96
CA LEU A 99 9.19 -19.33 -6.16
C LEU A 99 7.94 -18.51 -5.84
N SER A 100 7.72 -17.45 -6.61
CA SER A 100 6.52 -16.59 -6.47
C SER A 100 5.64 -16.74 -7.71
N ASP A 101 4.51 -17.41 -7.57
CA ASP A 101 3.69 -17.87 -8.68
C ASP A 101 4.53 -18.60 -9.75
N ASP A 102 4.73 -18.02 -10.93
CA ASP A 102 5.56 -18.59 -12.00
C ASP A 102 6.98 -17.98 -12.06
N TYR A 103 7.34 -17.07 -11.14
CA TYR A 103 8.65 -16.41 -11.09
C TYR A 103 9.59 -17.14 -10.15
N ASP A 104 10.55 -17.89 -10.70
CA ASP A 104 11.64 -18.55 -9.94
C ASP A 104 12.77 -17.54 -9.70
N LEU A 105 12.81 -16.99 -8.48
CA LEU A 105 13.82 -16.03 -8.08
C LEU A 105 15.18 -16.74 -7.89
N LYS A 106 16.25 -16.04 -8.26
CA LYS A 106 17.60 -16.54 -7.97
C LYS A 106 17.80 -16.61 -6.45
N ALA A 107 18.41 -17.70 -5.99
CA ALA A 107 18.69 -17.87 -4.58
C ALA A 107 19.63 -16.76 -4.06
N VAL A 108 19.31 -16.21 -2.89
CA VAL A 108 20.08 -15.17 -2.22
C VAL A 108 20.79 -15.77 -1.01
N ALA A 109 22.13 -15.80 -1.04
CA ALA A 109 22.94 -16.30 0.06
C ALA A 109 22.86 -15.37 1.28
N VAL A 110 22.70 -15.96 2.49
CA VAL A 110 22.56 -15.19 3.75
C VAL A 110 23.87 -14.60 4.27
N ASP A 111 25.00 -15.02 3.75
CA ASP A 111 26.34 -14.54 4.10
C ASP A 111 26.90 -13.50 3.11
N ASP A 112 26.29 -13.34 1.93
CA ASP A 112 26.65 -12.37 0.91
C ASP A 112 25.57 -11.26 0.84
N LEU A 113 25.77 -10.21 1.62
CA LEU A 113 24.79 -9.13 1.82
C LEU A 113 25.22 -7.80 1.18
N GLU A 114 26.31 -7.76 0.44
CA GLU A 114 26.74 -6.58 -0.28
C GLU A 114 25.75 -6.24 -1.41
N LYS A 115 25.47 -4.93 -1.58
CA LYS A 115 24.63 -4.44 -2.68
C LYS A 115 25.26 -4.83 -4.02
N LYS A 116 24.44 -5.34 -4.93
CA LYS A 116 24.84 -5.72 -6.28
C LYS A 116 24.12 -4.84 -7.31
N ALA A 117 24.88 -4.22 -8.19
CA ALA A 117 24.33 -3.32 -9.21
C ALA A 117 23.37 -4.05 -10.16
N GLU A 118 23.63 -5.31 -10.47
CA GLU A 118 22.80 -6.15 -11.32
C GLU A 118 21.47 -6.58 -10.67
N GLU A 119 21.32 -6.38 -9.37
CA GLU A 119 20.09 -6.66 -8.62
C GLU A 119 19.24 -5.41 -8.38
N GLU A 120 19.65 -4.22 -8.83
CA GLU A 120 18.80 -3.03 -8.81
C GLU A 120 17.54 -3.27 -9.65
N GLY A 121 16.37 -2.93 -9.08
CA GLY A 121 15.07 -3.16 -9.70
C GLY A 121 14.59 -4.63 -9.66
N THR A 122 15.25 -5.52 -8.92
CA THR A 122 14.88 -6.93 -8.83
C THR A 122 14.40 -7.35 -7.45
N SER A 123 13.63 -8.44 -7.38
CA SER A 123 13.18 -9.02 -6.10
C SER A 123 14.36 -9.58 -5.27
N GLU A 124 15.43 -10.02 -5.91
CA GLU A 124 16.65 -10.46 -5.23
C GLU A 124 17.30 -9.31 -4.46
N GLY A 125 17.32 -8.09 -5.04
CA GLY A 125 17.79 -6.89 -4.35
C GLY A 125 16.93 -6.56 -3.11
N LEU A 126 15.63 -6.75 -3.19
CA LEU A 126 14.72 -6.58 -2.03
C LEU A 126 15.01 -7.61 -0.92
N ILE A 127 15.21 -8.87 -1.27
CA ILE A 127 15.56 -9.93 -0.30
C ILE A 127 16.92 -9.63 0.35
N ARG A 128 17.94 -9.32 -0.44
CA ARG A 128 19.29 -9.03 0.04
C ARG A 128 19.34 -7.81 0.96
N GLY A 129 18.66 -6.73 0.57
CA GLY A 129 18.58 -5.51 1.39
C GLY A 129 17.88 -5.75 2.72
N THR A 130 16.80 -6.54 2.73
CA THR A 130 16.10 -6.91 3.96
C THR A 130 17.01 -7.70 4.89
N LEU A 131 17.73 -8.73 4.39
CA LEU A 131 18.69 -9.48 5.17
C LEU A 131 19.80 -8.58 5.74
N ALA A 132 20.38 -7.71 4.88
CA ALA A 132 21.44 -6.79 5.29
C ALA A 132 20.98 -5.88 6.43
N ARG A 133 19.78 -5.30 6.29
CA ARG A 133 19.25 -4.38 7.30
C ARG A 133 18.88 -5.08 8.61
N PHE A 134 18.30 -6.30 8.55
CA PHE A 134 18.11 -7.12 9.76
C PHE A 134 19.43 -7.33 10.50
N LYS A 135 20.47 -7.74 9.80
CA LYS A 135 21.81 -7.99 10.38
C LYS A 135 22.44 -6.74 10.97
N GLU A 136 22.35 -5.59 10.29
CA GLU A 136 22.84 -4.29 10.79
C GLU A 136 22.16 -3.89 12.09
N LEU A 137 20.86 -4.20 12.23
CA LEU A 137 20.09 -3.93 13.44
C LEU A 137 20.29 -4.96 14.56
N GLY A 138 21.16 -5.95 14.33
CA GLY A 138 21.45 -7.01 15.31
C GLY A 138 20.33 -8.06 15.44
N LEU A 139 19.43 -8.12 14.48
CA LEU A 139 18.38 -9.14 14.41
C LEU A 139 18.93 -10.43 13.79
N HIS A 140 18.31 -11.56 14.16
CA HIS A 140 18.68 -12.85 13.60
C HIS A 140 18.21 -12.99 12.16
N ILE A 141 19.07 -13.54 11.32
CA ILE A 141 18.78 -13.90 9.94
C ILE A 141 19.08 -15.36 9.69
N GLY A 142 18.43 -15.93 8.69
CA GLY A 142 18.67 -17.30 8.24
C GLY A 142 18.04 -17.53 6.87
N GLY A 143 18.37 -18.65 6.26
CA GLY A 143 17.80 -19.02 4.97
C GLY A 143 16.46 -19.73 5.11
N PHE A 144 15.65 -19.63 4.08
CA PHE A 144 14.39 -20.37 3.96
C PHE A 144 14.06 -20.68 2.51
N GLU A 145 13.26 -21.68 2.30
CA GLU A 145 12.62 -21.93 1.02
C GLU A 145 11.14 -21.56 1.13
N ALA A 146 10.59 -20.96 0.09
CA ALA A 146 9.20 -20.50 0.08
C ALA A 146 8.53 -20.73 -1.28
N TYR A 147 7.25 -21.05 -1.24
CA TYR A 147 6.33 -20.78 -2.33
C TYR A 147 5.43 -19.62 -1.91
N MET A 148 5.34 -18.63 -2.77
CA MET A 148 4.48 -17.44 -2.56
C MET A 148 3.47 -17.32 -3.69
N THR A 149 2.27 -16.81 -3.39
CA THR A 149 1.27 -16.41 -4.38
C THR A 149 0.61 -15.11 -3.97
N SER A 150 0.33 -14.25 -4.94
CA SER A 150 -0.13 -12.88 -4.70
C SER A 150 -1.49 -12.61 -5.34
N GLU A 151 -2.41 -12.04 -4.57
CA GLU A 151 -3.62 -11.38 -5.08
C GLU A 151 -3.44 -9.86 -5.11
N VAL A 152 -2.31 -9.32 -4.63
CA VAL A 152 -2.00 -7.89 -4.74
C VAL A 152 -1.65 -7.55 -6.18
N LEU A 153 -2.56 -6.86 -6.84
CA LEU A 153 -2.47 -6.55 -8.26
C LEU A 153 -1.27 -5.66 -8.57
N GLN A 154 -0.46 -6.08 -9.53
CA GLN A 154 0.67 -5.29 -10.00
C GLN A 154 0.18 -4.12 -10.85
N GLY A 155 0.76 -2.92 -10.66
CA GLY A 155 0.41 -1.74 -11.43
C GLY A 155 -0.92 -1.06 -11.05
N SER A 156 -1.69 -1.62 -10.12
CA SER A 156 -3.00 -1.10 -9.68
C SER A 156 -2.91 -0.05 -8.56
N GLY A 157 -1.72 0.39 -8.19
CA GLY A 157 -1.52 1.31 -7.07
C GLY A 157 -1.71 0.68 -5.67
N LEU A 158 -1.80 -0.66 -5.55
CA LEU A 158 -1.98 -1.38 -4.28
C LEU A 158 -0.66 -1.80 -3.61
N SER A 159 0.48 -1.36 -4.15
CA SER A 159 1.86 -1.58 -3.63
C SER A 159 2.25 -3.04 -3.43
N SER A 160 2.30 -3.79 -4.52
CA SER A 160 2.81 -5.16 -4.49
C SER A 160 4.28 -5.26 -4.04
N SER A 161 5.13 -4.26 -4.32
CA SER A 161 6.53 -4.22 -3.84
C SER A 161 6.59 -4.13 -2.31
N ALA A 162 5.86 -3.19 -1.70
CA ALA A 162 5.84 -3.05 -0.24
C ALA A 162 5.25 -4.31 0.44
N ALA A 163 4.22 -4.92 -0.13
CA ALA A 163 3.68 -6.18 0.39
C ALA A 163 4.72 -7.31 0.35
N PHE A 164 5.56 -7.38 -0.71
CA PHE A 164 6.65 -8.35 -0.81
C PHE A 164 7.76 -8.09 0.20
N GLU A 165 8.20 -6.84 0.36
CA GLU A 165 9.20 -6.45 1.36
C GLU A 165 8.74 -6.78 2.78
N VAL A 166 7.50 -6.43 3.10
CA VAL A 166 6.85 -6.75 4.38
C VAL A 166 6.73 -8.26 4.55
N MET A 167 6.43 -9.02 3.50
CA MET A 167 6.41 -10.48 3.55
C MET A 167 7.78 -11.04 3.94
N ILE A 168 8.86 -10.64 3.27
CA ILE A 168 10.23 -11.11 3.61
C ILE A 168 10.58 -10.75 5.06
N GLY A 169 10.32 -9.50 5.48
CA GLY A 169 10.56 -9.06 6.87
C GLY A 169 9.74 -9.86 7.88
N THR A 170 8.47 -10.16 7.57
CA THR A 170 7.57 -10.94 8.43
C THR A 170 8.02 -12.40 8.55
N VAL A 171 8.47 -13.02 7.45
CA VAL A 171 9.02 -14.37 7.45
C VAL A 171 10.28 -14.44 8.32
N LEU A 172 11.22 -13.51 8.16
CA LEU A 172 12.44 -13.44 8.99
C LEU A 172 12.11 -13.19 10.47
N SER A 173 11.11 -12.35 10.74
CA SER A 173 10.61 -12.15 12.10
C SER A 173 10.05 -13.44 12.69
N GLY A 174 9.27 -14.19 11.93
CA GLY A 174 8.64 -15.43 12.39
C GLY A 174 9.60 -16.60 12.55
N LEU A 175 10.46 -16.83 11.58
CA LEU A 175 11.36 -17.98 11.60
C LEU A 175 12.57 -17.82 12.54
N TYR A 176 13.04 -16.58 12.76
CA TYR A 176 14.32 -16.34 13.43
C TYR A 176 14.26 -15.34 14.60
N ASN A 177 13.13 -14.66 14.81
CA ASN A 177 12.98 -13.61 15.83
C ASN A 177 11.67 -13.70 16.61
N ASP A 178 11.05 -14.89 16.69
CA ASP A 178 9.84 -15.18 17.48
C ASP A 178 8.68 -14.18 17.28
N MET A 179 8.52 -13.62 16.05
CA MET A 179 7.56 -12.55 15.72
C MET A 179 7.71 -11.29 16.60
N THR A 180 8.89 -11.00 17.15
CA THR A 180 9.13 -9.86 18.04
C THR A 180 9.54 -8.57 17.31
N VAL A 181 9.90 -8.65 16.03
CA VAL A 181 10.23 -7.45 15.24
C VAL A 181 8.95 -6.64 15.03
N SER A 182 8.97 -5.38 15.50
CA SER A 182 7.76 -4.54 15.43
C SER A 182 7.34 -4.27 13.98
N PRO A 183 6.03 -4.15 13.69
CA PRO A 183 5.55 -3.83 12.35
C PRO A 183 6.15 -2.54 11.77
N VAL A 184 6.31 -1.50 12.58
CA VAL A 184 6.92 -0.23 12.14
C VAL A 184 8.39 -0.45 11.76
N LEU A 185 9.14 -1.27 12.51
CA LEU A 185 10.52 -1.58 12.18
C LEU A 185 10.62 -2.39 10.88
N ILE A 186 9.69 -3.36 10.66
CA ILE A 186 9.62 -4.09 9.38
C ILE A 186 9.37 -3.10 8.22
N ALA A 187 8.47 -2.13 8.40
CA ALA A 187 8.22 -1.10 7.40
C ALA A 187 9.46 -0.26 7.09
N GLN A 188 10.18 0.19 8.11
CA GLN A 188 11.43 0.96 7.96
C GLN A 188 12.54 0.14 7.27
N ILE A 189 12.61 -1.16 7.55
CA ILE A 189 13.54 -2.07 6.86
C ILE A 189 13.15 -2.18 5.38
N GLY A 190 11.87 -2.32 5.05
CA GLY A 190 11.36 -2.34 3.67
C GLY A 190 11.71 -1.05 2.92
N GLN A 191 11.43 0.11 3.50
CA GLN A 191 11.80 1.40 2.91
C GLN A 191 13.31 1.54 2.66
N TYR A 192 14.13 1.17 3.64
CA TYR A 192 15.58 1.17 3.47
C TYR A 192 15.99 0.26 2.29
N THR A 193 15.40 -0.91 2.20
CA THR A 193 15.68 -1.88 1.15
C THR A 193 15.31 -1.33 -0.24
N GLU A 194 14.13 -0.73 -0.38
CA GLU A 194 13.69 -0.15 -1.65
C GLU A 194 14.58 1.03 -2.06
N ASN A 195 14.93 1.91 -1.12
CA ASN A 195 15.76 3.08 -1.39
C ASN A 195 17.22 2.73 -1.69
N VAL A 196 17.80 1.76 -0.96
CA VAL A 196 19.26 1.50 -1.01
C VAL A 196 19.60 0.36 -1.94
N TYR A 197 18.89 -0.77 -1.89
CA TYR A 197 19.21 -1.98 -2.66
C TYR A 197 18.45 -2.05 -3.98
N PHE A 198 17.15 -1.75 -3.97
CA PHE A 198 16.35 -1.74 -5.19
C PHE A 198 16.61 -0.48 -6.04
N GLY A 199 17.02 0.62 -5.41
CA GLY A 199 17.40 1.84 -6.10
C GLY A 199 16.24 2.76 -6.50
N LYS A 200 15.05 2.56 -5.92
CA LYS A 200 13.88 3.40 -6.16
C LYS A 200 13.53 4.19 -4.90
N PRO A 201 13.67 5.52 -4.89
CA PRO A 201 13.26 6.35 -3.77
C PRO A 201 11.76 6.21 -3.48
N CYS A 202 11.41 5.87 -2.25
CA CYS A 202 10.02 5.76 -1.80
C CYS A 202 9.82 6.40 -0.42
N GLY A 203 8.57 6.80 -0.12
CA GLY A 203 8.11 7.13 1.23
C GLY A 203 7.95 5.86 2.09
N LEU A 204 7.48 6.04 3.33
CA LEU A 204 7.29 4.94 4.29
C LEU A 204 5.83 4.48 4.41
N MET A 205 4.88 5.21 3.79
CA MET A 205 3.44 4.95 3.92
C MET A 205 3.07 3.51 3.52
N ASP A 206 3.56 3.06 2.38
CA ASP A 206 3.19 1.78 1.78
C ASP A 206 3.56 0.61 2.68
N GLN A 207 4.82 0.61 3.13
CA GLN A 207 5.35 -0.42 4.02
C GLN A 207 4.67 -0.36 5.39
N CYS A 208 4.38 0.83 5.94
CA CYS A 208 3.66 0.97 7.20
C CYS A 208 2.25 0.39 7.10
N ALA A 209 1.49 0.73 6.07
CA ALA A 209 0.13 0.25 5.91
C ALA A 209 0.08 -1.28 5.74
N SER A 210 0.97 -1.85 4.91
CA SER A 210 1.09 -3.29 4.72
C SER A 210 1.56 -4.01 6.00
N SER A 211 2.50 -3.44 6.74
CA SER A 211 3.08 -4.11 7.92
C SER A 211 2.24 -4.00 9.17
N VAL A 212 1.64 -2.83 9.43
CA VAL A 212 0.87 -2.55 10.66
C VAL A 212 -0.56 -3.09 10.57
N GLY A 213 -1.18 -3.00 9.39
CA GLY A 213 -2.56 -3.43 9.18
C GLY A 213 -3.60 -2.44 9.71
N ALA A 214 -4.88 -2.75 9.52
CA ALA A 214 -6.02 -1.92 9.83
C ALA A 214 -6.02 -0.59 9.03
N LEU A 215 -6.77 0.38 9.53
CA LEU A 215 -6.68 1.76 9.12
C LEU A 215 -5.66 2.45 10.00
N ILE A 216 -4.67 3.11 9.42
CA ILE A 216 -3.59 3.77 10.16
C ILE A 216 -3.49 5.25 9.77
N HIS A 217 -3.28 6.08 10.76
CA HIS A 217 -2.86 7.47 10.63
C HIS A 217 -1.35 7.54 10.84
N ILE A 218 -0.64 8.18 9.93
CA ILE A 218 0.81 8.35 10.02
C ILE A 218 1.13 9.83 9.95
N ASP A 219 1.86 10.35 10.94
CA ASP A 219 2.49 11.68 10.92
C ASP A 219 3.99 11.52 10.63
N PHE A 220 4.42 12.03 9.48
CA PHE A 220 5.81 12.00 9.02
C PHE A 220 6.63 13.22 9.43
N LYS A 221 6.18 13.98 10.42
CA LYS A 221 6.92 15.16 10.91
C LYS A 221 8.38 14.85 11.24
N ASP A 222 8.64 13.66 11.78
CA ASP A 222 9.96 13.07 11.94
C ASP A 222 9.99 11.74 11.16
N ASN A 223 10.63 11.73 9.99
CA ASN A 223 10.70 10.54 9.14
C ASN A 223 11.52 9.40 9.74
N ASP A 224 12.48 9.72 10.62
CA ASP A 224 13.26 8.69 11.31
C ASP A 224 12.44 8.03 12.43
N HIS A 225 11.49 8.77 12.99
CA HIS A 225 10.59 8.31 14.06
C HIS A 225 9.13 8.70 13.77
N PRO A 226 8.51 8.15 12.70
CA PRO A 226 7.14 8.48 12.35
C PRO A 226 6.17 8.05 13.45
N VAL A 227 5.17 8.87 13.70
CA VAL A 227 4.08 8.49 14.61
C VAL A 227 3.05 7.69 13.79
N VAL A 228 2.92 6.40 14.12
CA VAL A 228 1.98 5.49 13.44
C VAL A 228 0.92 5.05 14.44
N GLU A 229 -0.32 5.46 14.21
CA GLU A 229 -1.46 5.15 15.08
C GLU A 229 -2.51 4.34 14.30
N LYS A 230 -2.96 3.22 14.88
CA LYS A 230 -4.15 2.55 14.37
C LYS A 230 -5.37 3.41 14.70
N VAL A 231 -6.19 3.66 13.69
CA VAL A 231 -7.50 4.26 13.88
C VAL A 231 -8.44 3.15 14.34
N ASP A 232 -8.78 3.17 15.62
CA ASP A 232 -9.58 2.11 16.27
C ASP A 232 -11.06 2.26 15.88
N VAL A 233 -11.38 1.79 14.68
CA VAL A 233 -12.73 1.75 14.13
C VAL A 233 -12.96 0.45 13.38
N ASP A 234 -14.15 -0.11 13.50
CA ASP A 234 -14.62 -1.15 12.60
C ASP A 234 -15.18 -0.50 11.33
N PHE A 235 -14.37 -0.49 10.27
CA PHE A 235 -14.75 0.14 9.02
C PHE A 235 -16.01 -0.50 8.40
N SER A 236 -16.24 -1.79 8.64
CA SER A 236 -17.42 -2.49 8.14
C SER A 236 -18.73 -1.94 8.72
N SER A 237 -18.67 -1.35 9.92
CA SER A 237 -19.84 -0.75 10.58
C SER A 237 -20.41 0.47 9.84
N PHE A 238 -19.65 1.06 8.93
CA PHE A 238 -20.11 2.16 8.07
C PHE A 238 -20.92 1.71 6.85
N HIS A 239 -21.05 0.38 6.64
CA HIS A 239 -21.78 -0.20 5.51
C HIS A 239 -21.33 0.34 4.15
N HIS A 240 -20.03 0.54 3.99
CA HIS A 240 -19.40 0.96 2.74
C HIS A 240 -18.24 0.04 2.40
N SER A 241 -18.09 -0.26 1.14
CA SER A 241 -16.94 -0.97 0.57
C SER A 241 -15.99 0.01 -0.11
N LEU A 242 -14.70 -0.28 -0.02
CA LEU A 242 -13.67 0.38 -0.81
C LEU A 242 -13.59 -0.28 -2.18
N CYS A 243 -13.77 0.49 -3.25
CA CYS A 243 -13.59 0.04 -4.62
C CYS A 243 -12.37 0.71 -5.23
N ILE A 244 -11.54 -0.07 -5.91
CA ILE A 244 -10.45 0.44 -6.75
C ILE A 244 -10.79 0.11 -8.18
N VAL A 245 -10.80 1.12 -9.04
CA VAL A 245 -11.06 0.97 -10.47
C VAL A 245 -9.77 1.21 -11.24
N ASP A 246 -9.29 0.18 -11.93
CA ASP A 246 -8.17 0.28 -12.84
C ASP A 246 -8.66 0.84 -14.19
N VAL A 247 -8.09 1.99 -14.59
CA VAL A 247 -8.47 2.63 -15.85
C VAL A 247 -7.62 2.14 -17.03
N HIS A 248 -6.73 1.16 -16.80
CA HIS A 248 -5.83 0.56 -17.80
C HIS A 248 -4.97 1.58 -18.58
N ALA A 249 -4.68 2.74 -17.96
CA ALA A 249 -3.80 3.72 -18.54
C ALA A 249 -2.33 3.34 -18.29
N SER A 250 -1.47 3.57 -19.29
CA SER A 250 -0.04 3.29 -19.19
C SER A 250 0.64 4.25 -18.22
N HIS A 251 1.51 3.72 -17.37
CA HIS A 251 2.44 4.49 -16.54
C HIS A 251 3.76 4.82 -17.26
N ALA A 252 3.92 4.41 -18.52
CA ALA A 252 5.11 4.70 -19.30
C ALA A 252 5.25 6.23 -19.46
N ASP A 253 6.48 6.71 -19.32
CA ASP A 253 6.86 8.11 -19.51
C ASP A 253 6.29 9.13 -18.50
N LEU A 254 5.74 8.68 -17.36
CA LEU A 254 5.20 9.56 -16.30
C LEU A 254 6.21 9.90 -15.18
N THR A 255 7.44 9.43 -15.27
CA THR A 255 8.46 9.61 -14.22
C THR A 255 8.71 11.08 -13.91
N ASP A 256 8.76 11.94 -14.93
CA ASP A 256 8.97 13.37 -14.77
C ASP A 256 7.79 14.07 -14.09
N ASP A 257 6.55 13.63 -14.38
CA ASP A 257 5.34 14.17 -13.74
C ASP A 257 5.31 13.82 -12.23
N TYR A 258 5.65 12.58 -11.87
CA TYR A 258 5.76 12.17 -10.46
C TYR A 258 6.88 12.92 -9.74
N ALA A 259 8.06 13.05 -10.34
CA ALA A 259 9.20 13.74 -9.76
C ALA A 259 8.96 15.26 -9.60
N ALA A 260 8.15 15.86 -10.46
CA ALA A 260 7.82 17.28 -10.39
C ALA A 260 7.02 17.65 -9.14
N ILE A 261 6.18 16.74 -8.60
CA ILE A 261 5.35 17.06 -7.42
C ILE A 261 6.21 17.40 -6.20
N PRO A 262 7.05 16.46 -5.68
CA PRO A 262 7.88 16.76 -4.51
C PRO A 262 8.89 17.87 -4.78
N THR A 263 9.44 17.97 -5.99
CA THR A 263 10.41 19.00 -6.37
C THR A 263 9.81 20.39 -6.27
N GLU A 264 8.64 20.60 -6.86
CA GLU A 264 7.97 21.91 -6.87
C GLU A 264 7.49 22.32 -5.47
N MET A 265 7.04 21.38 -4.65
CA MET A 265 6.71 21.65 -3.25
C MET A 265 7.96 22.05 -2.44
N LYS A 266 9.09 21.38 -2.67
CA LYS A 266 10.37 21.74 -2.03
C LYS A 266 10.89 23.12 -2.45
N GLU A 267 10.70 23.53 -3.71
CA GLU A 267 11.05 24.89 -4.13
C GLU A 267 10.34 25.96 -3.28
N VAL A 268 9.06 25.73 -2.94
CA VAL A 268 8.32 26.63 -2.04
C VAL A 268 8.89 26.59 -0.63
N ALA A 269 9.20 25.42 -0.08
CA ALA A 269 9.82 25.29 1.26
C ALA A 269 11.19 26.01 1.30
N HIS A 270 12.02 25.85 0.27
CA HIS A 270 13.33 26.50 0.17
C HIS A 270 13.25 28.04 0.12
N PHE A 271 12.17 28.59 -0.45
CA PHE A 271 11.95 30.05 -0.39
C PHE A 271 11.90 30.57 1.06
N PHE A 272 11.34 29.77 1.99
CA PHE A 272 11.30 30.08 3.42
C PHE A 272 12.55 29.60 4.19
N GLY A 273 13.58 29.11 3.49
CA GLY A 273 14.79 28.57 4.13
C GLY A 273 14.55 27.24 4.86
N LYS A 274 13.51 26.49 4.46
CA LYS A 274 13.12 25.18 4.99
C LYS A 274 13.33 24.09 3.95
N GLU A 275 13.42 22.84 4.41
CA GLU A 275 13.56 21.71 3.51
C GLU A 275 12.20 21.15 3.08
N PHE A 276 11.22 21.17 3.97
CA PHE A 276 9.88 20.62 3.75
C PHE A 276 8.79 21.62 4.11
N LEU A 277 7.64 21.53 3.44
CA LEU A 277 6.48 22.39 3.70
C LEU A 277 5.92 22.25 5.10
N ARG A 278 6.07 21.07 5.75
CA ARG A 278 5.66 20.85 7.16
C ARG A 278 6.33 21.81 8.14
N GLU A 279 7.46 22.38 7.77
CA GLU A 279 8.22 23.35 8.59
C GLU A 279 7.76 24.79 8.40
N VAL A 280 6.86 25.04 7.44
CA VAL A 280 6.30 26.37 7.09
C VAL A 280 4.86 26.43 7.59
N SER A 281 4.44 27.56 8.19
CA SER A 281 3.03 27.70 8.52
C SER A 281 2.18 28.10 7.29
N GLU A 282 0.93 27.61 7.24
CA GLU A 282 0.01 27.97 6.16
C GLU A 282 -0.23 29.50 6.10
N GLU A 283 -0.24 30.16 7.24
CA GLU A 283 -0.41 31.63 7.34
C GLU A 283 0.77 32.37 6.69
N GLU A 284 2.01 31.97 7.03
CA GLU A 284 3.23 32.52 6.45
C GLU A 284 3.28 32.29 4.95
N PHE A 285 2.99 31.06 4.49
CA PHE A 285 2.89 30.74 3.07
C PHE A 285 1.91 31.65 2.35
N LYS A 286 0.68 31.79 2.87
CA LYS A 286 -0.37 32.61 2.25
C LYS A 286 0.01 34.10 2.16
N ALA A 287 0.67 34.63 3.18
CA ALA A 287 1.14 36.01 3.20
C ALA A 287 2.16 36.32 2.08
N HIS A 288 2.93 35.32 1.66
CA HIS A 288 3.97 35.46 0.65
C HIS A 288 3.57 35.01 -0.77
N ILE A 289 2.32 34.60 -1.00
CA ILE A 289 1.85 34.15 -2.32
C ILE A 289 2.18 35.18 -3.43
N PRO A 290 2.00 36.51 -3.26
CA PRO A 290 2.38 37.45 -4.33
C PRO A 290 3.86 37.38 -4.69
N GLU A 291 4.75 37.27 -3.71
CA GLU A 291 6.20 37.21 -3.91
C GLU A 291 6.63 35.84 -4.51
N LEU A 292 6.03 34.75 -4.04
CA LEU A 292 6.26 33.40 -4.58
C LEU A 292 5.95 33.36 -6.08
N ARG A 293 4.82 33.94 -6.51
CA ARG A 293 4.42 34.01 -7.92
C ARG A 293 5.35 34.83 -8.82
N GLU A 294 6.15 35.73 -8.23
CA GLU A 294 7.18 36.48 -8.96
C GLU A 294 8.46 35.66 -9.14
N LYS A 295 8.73 34.69 -8.24
CA LYS A 295 10.00 33.96 -8.17
C LYS A 295 9.94 32.54 -8.72
N MET A 296 8.75 31.93 -8.77
CA MET A 296 8.55 30.55 -9.23
C MET A 296 7.25 30.38 -10.01
N SER A 297 7.02 29.21 -10.55
CA SER A 297 5.79 28.93 -11.32
C SER A 297 4.55 28.93 -10.42
N ASP A 298 3.40 29.33 -10.96
CA ASP A 298 2.10 29.22 -10.28
C ASP A 298 1.80 27.76 -9.87
N ARG A 299 2.36 26.76 -10.57
CA ARG A 299 2.19 25.34 -10.24
C ARG A 299 2.88 24.96 -8.94
N CYS A 300 4.06 25.52 -8.63
CA CYS A 300 4.69 25.34 -7.31
C CYS A 300 3.79 25.86 -6.19
N VAL A 301 3.24 27.04 -6.37
CA VAL A 301 2.40 27.71 -5.37
C VAL A 301 1.07 26.94 -5.14
N ILE A 302 0.43 26.48 -6.22
CA ILE A 302 -0.85 25.76 -6.09
C ILE A 302 -0.67 24.36 -5.51
N ARG A 303 0.46 23.67 -5.79
CA ARG A 303 0.82 22.39 -5.18
C ARG A 303 1.13 22.53 -3.70
N ALA A 304 1.81 23.60 -3.28
CA ALA A 304 1.99 23.89 -1.86
C ALA A 304 0.65 24.19 -1.16
N LEU A 305 -0.28 24.90 -1.82
CA LEU A 305 -1.62 25.11 -1.28
C LEU A 305 -2.40 23.79 -1.11
N HIS A 306 -2.21 22.82 -2.02
CA HIS A 306 -2.73 21.47 -1.87
C HIS A 306 -2.21 20.84 -0.59
N PHE A 307 -0.88 20.85 -0.37
CA PHE A 307 -0.24 20.26 0.80
C PHE A 307 -0.89 20.72 2.11
N PHE A 308 -0.93 22.03 2.38
CA PHE A 308 -1.50 22.55 3.63
C PHE A 308 -2.96 22.16 3.85
N LYS A 309 -3.74 22.14 2.77
CA LYS A 309 -5.15 21.75 2.84
C LYS A 309 -5.35 20.26 3.01
N GLU A 310 -4.49 19.46 2.38
CA GLU A 310 -4.58 18.01 2.43
C GLU A 310 -4.14 17.47 3.78
N ASP A 311 -3.07 18.02 4.35
CA ASP A 311 -2.59 17.71 5.68
C ASP A 311 -3.70 17.89 6.74
N ALA A 312 -4.36 19.06 6.73
CA ALA A 312 -5.51 19.32 7.61
C ALA A 312 -6.74 18.41 7.35
N ARG A 313 -6.90 17.88 6.11
CA ARG A 313 -7.97 16.93 5.79
C ARG A 313 -7.72 15.56 6.40
N VAL A 314 -6.47 15.11 6.48
CA VAL A 314 -6.12 13.84 7.12
C VAL A 314 -6.60 13.82 8.57
N GLU A 315 -6.23 14.84 9.35
CA GLU A 315 -6.70 14.97 10.74
C GLU A 315 -8.22 14.95 10.85
N LYS A 316 -8.90 15.68 9.94
CA LYS A 316 -10.37 15.73 9.90
C LYS A 316 -10.98 14.38 9.53
N ALA A 317 -10.41 13.64 8.59
CA ALA A 317 -10.87 12.31 8.23
C ALA A 317 -10.74 11.33 9.40
N VAL A 318 -9.59 11.34 10.08
CA VAL A 318 -9.33 10.53 11.28
C VAL A 318 -10.32 10.85 12.38
N SER A 319 -10.54 12.15 12.66
CA SER A 319 -11.51 12.60 13.65
C SER A 319 -12.93 12.17 13.32
N ALA A 320 -13.35 12.29 12.06
CA ALA A 320 -14.68 11.90 11.61
C ALA A 320 -14.90 10.39 11.82
N LEU A 321 -13.94 9.54 11.45
CA LEU A 321 -14.00 8.10 11.66
C LEU A 321 -14.08 7.72 13.15
N LYS A 322 -13.22 8.30 13.99
CA LYS A 322 -13.24 8.08 15.46
C LYS A 322 -14.57 8.50 16.12
N ASN A 323 -15.28 9.44 15.53
CA ASN A 323 -16.58 9.91 16.01
C ASN A 323 -17.78 9.22 15.32
N ASN A 324 -17.55 8.18 14.49
CA ASN A 324 -18.59 7.54 13.69
C ASN A 324 -19.36 8.49 12.76
N ASP A 325 -18.74 9.58 12.31
CA ASP A 325 -19.30 10.57 11.39
C ASP A 325 -18.84 10.30 9.95
N PHE A 326 -19.44 9.27 9.33
CA PHE A 326 -19.05 8.85 7.98
C PHE A 326 -19.47 9.86 6.90
N ASP A 327 -20.48 10.69 7.14
CA ASP A 327 -20.87 11.74 6.19
C ASP A 327 -19.79 12.84 6.13
N THR A 328 -19.23 13.24 7.27
CA THR A 328 -18.07 14.13 7.28
C THR A 328 -16.87 13.46 6.62
N PHE A 329 -16.61 12.17 6.86
CA PHE A 329 -15.54 11.44 6.19
C PHE A 329 -15.71 11.46 4.66
N LYS A 330 -16.90 11.10 4.11
CA LYS A 330 -17.19 11.19 2.67
C LYS A 330 -16.96 12.60 2.10
N SER A 331 -17.40 13.62 2.82
CA SER A 331 -17.18 15.02 2.43
C SER A 331 -15.69 15.39 2.35
N VAL A 332 -14.89 14.89 3.29
CA VAL A 332 -13.42 15.08 3.30
C VAL A 332 -12.78 14.37 2.11
N ILE A 333 -13.14 13.11 1.84
CA ILE A 333 -12.63 12.33 0.69
C ILE A 333 -12.95 13.04 -0.63
N LYS A 334 -14.19 13.52 -0.81
CA LYS A 334 -14.56 14.30 -1.99
C LYS A 334 -13.71 15.58 -2.11
N SER A 335 -13.55 16.31 -1.02
CA SER A 335 -12.72 17.53 -0.98
C SER A 335 -11.24 17.23 -1.26
N SER A 336 -10.73 16.07 -0.86
CA SER A 336 -9.38 15.59 -1.20
C SER A 336 -9.26 15.34 -2.72
N GLY A 337 -10.23 14.64 -3.31
CA GLY A 337 -10.28 14.41 -4.76
C GLY A 337 -10.33 15.72 -5.56
N ASP A 338 -11.20 16.66 -5.15
CA ASP A 338 -11.28 18.00 -5.74
C ASP A 338 -9.95 18.75 -5.64
N SER A 339 -9.24 18.60 -4.53
CA SER A 339 -7.94 19.23 -4.31
C SER A 339 -6.85 18.60 -5.17
N SER A 340 -6.85 17.27 -5.30
CA SER A 340 -5.94 16.56 -6.21
C SER A 340 -6.15 17.02 -7.65
N TYR A 341 -7.39 17.15 -8.10
CA TYR A 341 -7.70 17.61 -9.45
C TYR A 341 -7.30 19.09 -9.67
N LYS A 342 -7.72 19.97 -8.77
CA LYS A 342 -7.60 21.44 -8.97
C LYS A 342 -6.23 22.00 -8.60
N TYR A 343 -5.61 21.46 -7.53
CA TYR A 343 -4.43 22.07 -6.92
C TYR A 343 -3.18 21.22 -7.11
N LEU A 344 -3.23 19.92 -6.81
CA LEU A 344 -2.10 19.02 -7.03
C LEU A 344 -1.86 18.78 -8.53
N GLN A 345 -2.94 18.67 -9.29
CA GLN A 345 -2.93 18.47 -10.74
C GLN A 345 -2.22 17.15 -11.11
N ASN A 346 -2.59 16.07 -10.45
CA ASN A 346 -2.07 14.72 -10.68
C ASN A 346 -3.10 13.77 -11.32
N ILE A 347 -4.05 14.29 -12.09
CA ILE A 347 -5.12 13.47 -12.69
C ILE A 347 -4.74 13.03 -14.10
N TYR A 348 -4.02 13.85 -14.83
CA TYR A 348 -3.45 13.55 -16.15
C TYR A 348 -2.13 14.30 -16.36
N SER A 349 -1.28 13.79 -17.25
CA SER A 349 -0.01 14.42 -17.59
C SER A 349 -0.19 15.66 -18.44
N ASN A 350 0.53 16.72 -18.12
CA ASN A 350 0.62 17.91 -18.98
C ASN A 350 1.46 17.66 -20.25
N HIS A 351 2.21 16.57 -20.31
CA HIS A 351 2.98 16.15 -21.48
C HIS A 351 2.12 15.35 -22.47
N ASP A 352 0.99 14.79 -22.00
CA ASP A 352 0.00 14.08 -22.80
C ASP A 352 -1.42 14.42 -22.32
N GLU A 353 -1.86 15.62 -22.67
CA GLU A 353 -3.18 16.12 -22.30
C GLU A 353 -4.35 15.42 -23.01
N THR A 354 -4.07 14.51 -23.95
CA THR A 354 -5.09 13.75 -24.67
C THR A 354 -5.47 12.46 -23.97
N ASN A 355 -4.60 11.89 -23.13
CA ASN A 355 -4.86 10.68 -22.35
C ASN A 355 -5.35 11.03 -20.95
N GLN A 356 -6.67 11.02 -20.77
CA GLN A 356 -7.33 11.42 -19.52
C GLN A 356 -8.26 10.35 -18.97
N ALA A 357 -7.83 9.09 -18.97
CA ALA A 357 -8.64 7.95 -18.51
C ALA A 357 -9.09 8.10 -17.05
N VAL A 358 -8.21 8.63 -16.17
CA VAL A 358 -8.54 8.92 -14.76
C VAL A 358 -9.64 9.98 -14.65
N SER A 359 -9.59 11.07 -15.48
CA SER A 359 -10.63 12.09 -15.52
C SER A 359 -11.99 11.50 -15.93
N ILE A 360 -11.98 10.62 -16.94
CA ILE A 360 -13.20 9.92 -17.42
C ILE A 360 -13.76 9.03 -16.29
N ALA A 361 -12.89 8.25 -15.63
CA ALA A 361 -13.31 7.37 -14.55
C ALA A 361 -13.92 8.14 -13.36
N LEU A 362 -13.33 9.28 -12.98
CA LEU A 362 -13.85 10.14 -11.94
C LEU A 362 -15.24 10.70 -12.31
N GLY A 363 -15.38 11.27 -13.50
CA GLY A 363 -16.67 11.82 -13.97
C GLY A 363 -17.77 10.79 -14.06
N LEU A 364 -17.48 9.61 -14.64
CA LEU A 364 -18.43 8.50 -14.70
C LEU A 364 -18.78 7.96 -13.31
N SER A 365 -17.79 7.84 -12.42
CA SER A 365 -18.02 7.40 -11.05
C SER A 365 -18.90 8.37 -10.26
N GLU A 366 -18.69 9.68 -10.39
CA GLU A 366 -19.57 10.69 -9.78
C GLU A 366 -21.01 10.56 -10.25
N ASP A 367 -21.25 10.36 -11.55
CA ASP A 367 -22.57 10.16 -12.12
C ASP A 367 -23.23 8.86 -11.63
N ILE A 368 -22.49 7.74 -11.65
CA ILE A 368 -23.00 6.43 -11.21
C ILE A 368 -23.29 6.43 -9.71
N LEU A 369 -22.36 6.93 -8.92
CA LEU A 369 -22.48 6.94 -7.45
C LEU A 369 -23.57 7.86 -6.96
N SER A 370 -23.77 9.03 -7.59
CA SER A 370 -24.73 10.03 -7.14
C SER A 370 -24.55 10.35 -5.64
N ASN A 371 -25.49 9.91 -4.79
CA ASN A 371 -25.42 10.04 -3.33
C ASN A 371 -25.03 8.74 -2.60
N LYS A 372 -24.74 7.65 -3.35
CA LYS A 372 -24.42 6.32 -2.85
C LYS A 372 -22.93 6.09 -2.56
N GLY A 373 -22.12 7.10 -2.73
CA GLY A 373 -20.69 7.00 -2.49
C GLY A 373 -19.93 8.26 -2.85
N VAL A 374 -18.62 8.17 -2.74
CA VAL A 374 -17.68 9.23 -3.15
C VAL A 374 -16.48 8.60 -3.82
N CYS A 375 -15.83 9.33 -4.73
CA CYS A 375 -14.62 8.86 -5.40
C CYS A 375 -13.54 9.94 -5.42
N ARG A 376 -12.30 9.48 -5.63
CA ARG A 376 -11.12 10.33 -5.87
C ARG A 376 -10.05 9.55 -6.64
N VAL A 377 -9.03 10.25 -7.14
CA VAL A 377 -7.82 9.60 -7.63
C VAL A 377 -7.16 8.78 -6.51
N HIS A 378 -6.55 7.66 -6.86
CA HIS A 378 -5.86 6.77 -5.94
C HIS A 378 -4.35 6.78 -6.19
N GLY A 379 -3.55 6.85 -5.11
CA GLY A 379 -2.09 6.84 -5.17
C GLY A 379 -1.49 8.03 -5.93
N GLY A 380 -0.44 7.79 -6.70
CA GLY A 380 0.31 8.85 -7.38
C GLY A 380 -0.45 9.66 -8.41
N GLY A 381 -1.51 9.12 -8.98
CA GLY A 381 -2.29 9.78 -10.03
C GLY A 381 -1.69 9.64 -11.43
N PHE A 382 -2.01 10.57 -12.32
CA PHE A 382 -1.65 10.66 -13.73
C PHE A 382 -2.15 9.49 -14.60
N ALA A 383 -2.12 8.28 -14.08
CA ALA A 383 -2.62 7.04 -14.68
C ALA A 383 -3.07 6.07 -13.55
N GLY A 384 -3.35 4.82 -13.89
CA GLY A 384 -3.58 3.74 -12.93
C GLY A 384 -5.01 3.70 -12.43
N THR A 385 -5.27 4.18 -11.22
CA THR A 385 -6.52 3.86 -10.53
C THR A 385 -7.21 5.05 -9.91
N ILE A 386 -8.54 4.91 -9.75
CA ILE A 386 -9.34 5.72 -8.83
C ILE A 386 -9.82 4.86 -7.66
N GLN A 387 -10.13 5.49 -6.53
CA GLN A 387 -10.78 4.84 -5.42
C GLN A 387 -12.19 5.40 -5.21
N ALA A 388 -13.10 4.53 -4.78
CA ALA A 388 -14.46 4.91 -4.40
C ALA A 388 -14.85 4.24 -3.07
N PHE A 389 -15.57 4.97 -2.23
CA PHE A 389 -16.27 4.42 -1.07
C PHE A 389 -17.75 4.33 -1.42
N VAL A 390 -18.27 3.12 -1.52
CA VAL A 390 -19.60 2.82 -2.08
C VAL A 390 -20.44 2.13 -1.02
N GLU A 391 -21.71 2.54 -0.85
CA GLU A 391 -22.67 1.85 0.03
C GLU A 391 -22.74 0.36 -0.35
N ASP A 392 -22.70 -0.55 0.66
CA ASP A 392 -22.62 -2.01 0.44
C ASP A 392 -23.81 -2.53 -0.38
N ASP A 393 -25.01 -1.94 -0.26
CA ASP A 393 -26.18 -2.31 -1.04
C ASP A 393 -26.12 -1.85 -2.51
N TYR A 394 -25.17 -0.98 -2.86
CA TYR A 394 -24.99 -0.42 -4.20
C TYR A 394 -23.70 -0.87 -4.89
N VAL A 395 -22.80 -1.52 -4.17
CA VAL A 395 -21.44 -1.84 -4.66
C VAL A 395 -21.43 -2.69 -5.93
N GLU A 396 -22.30 -3.70 -6.03
CA GLU A 396 -22.39 -4.55 -7.22
C GLU A 396 -22.97 -3.79 -8.43
N THR A 397 -23.90 -2.86 -8.18
CA THR A 397 -24.42 -1.97 -9.23
C THR A 397 -23.30 -1.05 -9.73
N TYR A 398 -22.56 -0.42 -8.82
CA TYR A 398 -21.43 0.43 -9.19
C TYR A 398 -20.39 -0.34 -10.01
N LYS A 399 -19.98 -1.53 -9.55
CA LYS A 399 -19.05 -2.40 -10.27
C LYS A 399 -19.56 -2.70 -11.68
N THR A 400 -20.77 -3.20 -11.80
CA THR A 400 -21.36 -3.56 -13.10
C THR A 400 -21.43 -2.36 -14.07
N GLU A 401 -21.78 -1.17 -13.56
CA GLU A 401 -21.89 0.02 -14.40
C GLU A 401 -20.51 0.54 -14.84
N ILE A 402 -19.52 0.62 -13.93
CA ILE A 402 -18.20 1.16 -14.27
C ILE A 402 -17.41 0.21 -15.19
N GLU A 403 -17.55 -1.09 -15.01
CA GLU A 403 -16.91 -2.10 -15.85
C GLU A 403 -17.40 -2.10 -17.32
N LYS A 404 -18.56 -1.52 -17.61
CA LYS A 404 -18.99 -1.30 -19.00
C LYS A 404 -18.03 -0.39 -19.77
N TYR A 405 -17.33 0.50 -19.09
CA TYR A 405 -16.44 1.48 -19.69
C TYR A 405 -14.97 1.07 -19.64
N PHE A 406 -14.56 0.36 -18.58
CA PHE A 406 -13.15 -0.01 -18.38
C PHE A 406 -12.87 -1.50 -18.54
N GLY A 407 -13.91 -2.31 -18.80
CA GLY A 407 -13.79 -3.75 -19.00
C GLY A 407 -14.09 -4.57 -17.76
N GLU A 408 -14.48 -5.82 -17.97
CA GLU A 408 -14.73 -6.78 -16.90
C GLU A 408 -13.47 -7.00 -16.04
N GLY A 409 -13.61 -6.96 -14.72
CA GLY A 409 -12.52 -7.13 -13.78
C GLY A 409 -11.74 -5.85 -13.48
N SER A 410 -12.11 -4.70 -14.07
CA SER A 410 -11.45 -3.41 -13.76
C SER A 410 -11.82 -2.84 -12.39
N CYS A 411 -12.96 -3.24 -11.81
CA CYS A 411 -13.41 -2.79 -10.49
C CYS A 411 -13.20 -3.85 -9.43
N HIS A 412 -12.31 -3.57 -8.46
CA HIS A 412 -11.99 -4.46 -7.36
C HIS A 412 -12.68 -3.98 -6.09
N ILE A 413 -13.54 -4.83 -5.51
CA ILE A 413 -14.22 -4.56 -4.23
C ILE A 413 -13.30 -5.05 -3.12
N LEU A 414 -12.90 -4.16 -2.22
CA LEU A 414 -11.94 -4.41 -1.16
C LEU A 414 -12.55 -4.18 0.21
N LYS A 415 -12.00 -4.85 1.21
CA LYS A 415 -12.30 -4.63 2.62
C LYS A 415 -11.04 -4.16 3.35
N VAL A 416 -11.22 -3.33 4.36
CA VAL A 416 -10.13 -2.94 5.26
C VAL A 416 -9.78 -4.12 6.15
N ARG A 417 -8.54 -4.62 6.02
CA ARG A 417 -8.06 -5.78 6.73
C ARG A 417 -7.43 -5.36 8.07
N LYS A 418 -7.84 -6.02 9.15
CA LYS A 418 -7.38 -5.75 10.53
C LYS A 418 -5.88 -5.99 10.74
N TYR A 419 -5.29 -6.92 10.01
CA TYR A 419 -3.92 -7.39 10.19
C TYR A 419 -3.00 -6.91 9.07
N GLY A 420 -1.79 -6.51 9.44
CA GLY A 420 -0.67 -6.36 8.53
C GLY A 420 0.04 -7.68 8.25
N GLY A 421 1.37 -7.61 8.05
CA GLY A 421 2.20 -8.79 7.94
C GLY A 421 2.07 -9.67 9.18
N LYS A 422 1.68 -10.94 9.01
CA LYS A 422 1.45 -11.85 10.13
C LYS A 422 1.75 -13.30 9.79
N LYS A 423 2.07 -14.07 10.83
CA LYS A 423 2.02 -15.53 10.79
C LYS A 423 0.57 -16.00 10.85
N VAL A 424 0.19 -16.91 9.97
CA VAL A 424 -1.14 -17.52 9.90
C VAL A 424 -1.08 -18.86 10.62
N GLU A 425 -1.69 -18.95 11.77
CA GLU A 425 -1.65 -20.14 12.65
C GLU A 425 -2.71 -21.16 12.20
N LEU A 426 -2.40 -21.92 11.15
CA LEU A 426 -3.22 -22.95 10.55
C LEU A 426 -3.03 -24.33 11.20
#